data_218c6f2beb9f88e009deadc44c833692
#
_entry.id   218c6f2beb9f88e009deadc44c833692
#
_cell.length_a   1.000
_cell.length_b   1.000
_cell.length_c   1.000
_cell.angle_alpha   90.00
_cell.angle_beta   90.00
_cell.angle_gamma   90.00
#
_symmetry.space_group_name_H-M   'P 1'
#
loop_
_entity.id
_entity.type
_entity.pdbx_description
1 polymer ?
#
loop_
_entity_poly.entity_id
_entity_poly.type
_entity_poly.pdbx_seq_one_letter_code
_entity_poly.pdbx_strand_id
1 'polypeptide(L)'
;MREKNSERPDTRDNRSKNSTKTGKKKKNTKNQEFAVITYSFLALFICLMGYFSYFQFFKSEEFINNPYNTRQETFAQKIVRGQVLAETVTDSEGNETRRYPYGSIFSHIVGYSTKGKSGIESLANFNLLRSNTAFIDKVGDEMQGEKSPGDNVVTTLDYGLQATAYDALGYYKGAIVVLEPSTGKILAMVSKPDFDPNTIAADWDNLTADENTDAALLNRATQGLYPPGSTFKILTTLEYIQEHADYENYSYTCTGSYTVGNHTIHCYGNKSHGTQNLRQAFANSCNAFYASLGMELDIDQFGQLCNKMLFNTSLPTDLQASKSSFVLDKSDGSSAIMATSIGQGQTLVTPFHMALLVSAINNDGVLMKPYVLDRVESSDGTLVEQYEPEEYGTLMTTDEAAILKDYMNYVVETGTGKKLSGQSYEAAGKTGSAEYSTGADSSHSWFVGYAHRDDKSDIAIAVIVEKAGVGSEYAVPIAKEVFDAYYNE
;
A
#
# COMPACT_ATOMS: atom_id res chain seq x y z
N MET A 1 36.59 69.75 73.89
CA MET A 1 36.22 71.15 74.16
C MET A 1 34.79 71.32 73.73
N ARG A 2 33.98 71.38 74.72
CA ARG A 2 32.93 72.40 75.05
C ARG A 2 31.86 72.50 73.94
N GLU A 3 30.71 72.09 74.27
CA GLU A 3 29.61 72.65 75.07
C GLU A 3 28.68 73.46 74.16
N LYS A 4 27.48 73.35 74.22
CA LYS A 4 26.34 73.25 75.11
C LYS A 4 25.12 73.89 74.48
N ASN A 5 24.04 73.29 74.72
CA ASN A 5 22.78 73.81 75.30
C ASN A 5 21.89 74.65 74.34
N SER A 6 20.68 74.48 74.27
CA SER A 6 19.50 74.29 75.16
C SER A 6 18.39 75.11 74.47
N GLU A 7 17.20 75.00 74.52
CA GLU A 7 16.17 74.60 75.44
C GLU A 7 14.79 74.54 74.72
N ARG A 8 13.95 73.78 75.26
CA ARG A 8 12.48 73.77 75.01
C ARG A 8 11.88 75.04 75.67
N PRO A 9 10.53 75.37 75.59
CA PRO A 9 9.37 74.48 75.52
C PRO A 9 8.17 75.04 74.74
N ASP A 10 7.26 74.14 74.49
CA ASP A 10 5.88 74.02 75.00
C ASP A 10 4.73 74.70 74.27
N THR A 11 3.77 73.93 74.12
CA THR A 11 2.32 73.92 74.36
C THR A 11 1.32 74.05 73.17
N ARG A 12 0.46 73.01 73.22
CA ARG A 12 -1.02 72.95 73.05
C ARG A 12 -1.64 73.03 71.65
N ASP A 13 -2.14 71.85 71.30
CA ASP A 13 -3.60 71.45 71.33
C ASP A 13 -4.47 72.11 70.24
N ASN A 14 -4.92 71.36 69.32
CA ASN A 14 -6.36 70.91 69.20
C ASN A 14 -6.74 70.26 67.87
N ARG A 15 -7.25 69.04 68.04
CA ARG A 15 -8.42 68.40 67.34
C ARG A 15 -8.70 68.77 65.90
N SER A 16 -8.75 67.69 65.14
CA SER A 16 -9.98 67.14 64.48
C SER A 16 -9.93 66.96 62.97
N LYS A 17 -10.31 65.80 62.71
CA LYS A 17 -11.04 65.22 61.53
C LYS A 17 -10.25 64.36 60.56
N ASN A 18 -10.59 63.06 60.70
CA ASN A 18 -10.56 62.01 59.74
C ASN A 18 -10.84 62.47 58.33
N SER A 19 -9.98 62.10 57.41
CA SER A 19 -10.40 61.66 56.07
C SER A 19 -9.49 60.56 55.54
N THR A 20 -9.93 59.37 55.63
CA THR A 20 -9.41 58.18 54.97
C THR A 20 -9.32 58.47 53.46
N LYS A 21 -8.14 58.75 52.94
CA LYS A 21 -7.87 58.63 51.52
C LYS A 21 -7.36 57.22 51.24
N THR A 22 -8.27 56.36 50.83
CA THR A 22 -7.94 55.12 50.14
C THR A 22 -7.15 55.40 48.88
N GLY A 23 -5.83 55.21 48.98
CA GLY A 23 -4.97 55.22 47.79
C GLY A 23 -5.28 54.05 46.90
N LYS A 24 -6.08 54.26 45.85
CA LYS A 24 -6.19 53.32 44.73
C LYS A 24 -4.80 53.11 44.18
N LYS A 25 -4.22 51.89 44.40
CA LYS A 25 -3.05 51.41 43.67
C LYS A 25 -3.45 51.45 42.17
N LYS A 26 -2.88 52.34 41.39
CA LYS A 26 -2.92 52.27 39.93
C LYS A 26 -2.34 50.92 39.53
N LYS A 27 -3.19 49.99 39.12
CA LYS A 27 -2.76 48.75 38.46
C LYS A 27 -1.89 49.14 37.28
N ASN A 28 -0.72 48.57 37.22
CA ASN A 28 0.27 48.80 36.15
C ASN A 28 -0.20 48.09 34.88
N THR A 29 -1.19 48.67 34.18
CA THR A 29 -1.81 48.11 32.97
C THR A 29 -0.81 47.96 31.83
N LYS A 30 0.19 48.81 31.73
CA LYS A 30 1.26 48.72 30.73
C LYS A 30 2.04 47.39 30.79
N ASN A 31 2.33 46.85 31.99
CA ASN A 31 3.04 45.58 32.09
C ASN A 31 2.17 44.36 31.68
N GLN A 32 0.86 44.48 31.81
CA GLN A 32 -0.06 43.42 31.38
C GLN A 32 -0.17 43.34 29.84
N GLU A 33 -0.20 44.46 29.17
CA GLU A 33 -0.25 44.51 27.68
C GLU A 33 1.04 43.96 27.07
N PHE A 34 2.20 44.33 27.62
CA PHE A 34 3.50 43.77 27.21
C PHE A 34 3.58 42.27 27.49
N ALA A 35 3.09 41.79 28.63
CA ALA A 35 3.06 40.38 28.95
C ALA A 35 2.17 39.60 27.99
N VAL A 36 0.99 40.10 27.64
CA VAL A 36 0.08 39.45 26.66
C VAL A 36 0.77 39.36 25.30
N ILE A 37 1.40 40.45 24.82
CA ILE A 37 2.11 40.42 23.53
C ILE A 37 3.26 39.40 23.57
N THR A 38 4.07 39.42 24.65
CA THR A 38 5.19 38.46 24.79
C THR A 38 4.74 37.02 24.80
N TYR A 39 3.69 36.69 25.55
CA TYR A 39 3.17 35.33 25.58
C TYR A 39 2.50 34.92 24.26
N SER A 40 1.87 35.87 23.54
CA SER A 40 1.33 35.63 22.21
C SER A 40 2.42 35.28 21.19
N PHE A 41 3.53 36.03 21.20
CA PHE A 41 4.68 35.72 20.36
C PHE A 41 5.36 34.39 20.74
N LEU A 42 5.47 34.12 22.05
CA LEU A 42 6.02 32.86 22.54
C LEU A 42 5.15 31.67 22.10
N ALA A 43 3.83 31.76 22.21
CA ALA A 43 2.89 30.75 21.75
C ALA A 43 2.98 30.55 20.23
N LEU A 44 3.05 31.65 19.47
CA LEU A 44 3.24 31.56 18.00
C LEU A 44 4.55 30.85 17.65
N PHE A 45 5.64 31.17 18.36
CA PHE A 45 6.94 30.53 18.12
C PHE A 45 6.93 29.03 18.47
N ILE A 46 6.27 28.66 19.57
CA ILE A 46 6.10 27.25 19.95
C ILE A 46 5.26 26.51 18.89
N CYS A 47 4.19 27.11 18.39
CA CYS A 47 3.38 26.55 17.31
C CYS A 47 4.19 26.37 16.01
N LEU A 48 5.01 27.38 15.66
CA LEU A 48 5.90 27.28 14.50
C LEU A 48 6.95 26.18 14.65
N MET A 49 7.57 26.06 15.82
CA MET A 49 8.51 24.97 16.09
C MET A 49 7.83 23.61 16.05
N GLY A 50 6.63 23.48 16.63
CA GLY A 50 5.84 22.25 16.57
C GLY A 50 5.46 21.88 15.13
N TYR A 51 5.01 22.85 14.34
CA TYR A 51 4.72 22.64 12.92
C TYR A 51 5.97 22.29 12.11
N PHE A 52 7.09 22.95 12.37
CA PHE A 52 8.37 22.64 11.70
C PHE A 52 8.85 21.22 12.04
N SER A 53 8.75 20.82 13.32
CA SER A 53 9.07 19.45 13.73
C SER A 53 8.14 18.44 13.06
N TYR A 54 6.81 18.70 13.05
CA TYR A 54 5.85 17.88 12.34
C TYR A 54 6.19 17.76 10.85
N PHE A 55 6.49 18.89 10.20
CA PHE A 55 6.89 18.89 8.78
C PHE A 55 8.17 18.07 8.56
N GLN A 56 9.18 18.25 9.44
CA GLN A 56 10.46 17.55 9.34
C GLN A 56 10.32 16.03 9.46
N PHE A 57 9.48 15.55 10.39
CA PHE A 57 9.34 14.12 10.65
C PHE A 57 8.29 13.41 9.79
N PHE A 58 7.26 14.11 9.31
CA PHE A 58 6.12 13.46 8.66
C PHE A 58 5.86 13.92 7.22
N LYS A 59 6.43 15.05 6.78
CA LYS A 59 6.12 15.62 5.46
C LYS A 59 7.34 15.95 4.61
N SER A 60 8.55 15.92 5.19
CA SER A 60 9.75 16.33 4.46
C SER A 60 10.05 15.38 3.28
N GLU A 61 9.89 14.09 3.44
CA GLU A 61 10.14 13.11 2.38
C GLU A 61 9.17 13.26 1.21
N GLU A 62 7.87 13.39 1.49
CA GLU A 62 6.87 13.63 0.46
C GLU A 62 7.18 14.91 -0.32
N PHE A 63 7.64 15.96 0.36
CA PHE A 63 7.97 17.23 -0.26
C PHE A 63 9.30 17.20 -1.03
N ILE A 64 10.29 16.50 -0.48
CA ILE A 64 11.62 16.34 -1.11
C ILE A 64 11.51 15.47 -2.37
N ASN A 65 10.76 14.38 -2.30
CA ASN A 65 10.58 13.44 -3.41
C ASN A 65 9.53 13.87 -4.44
N ASN A 66 8.87 15.02 -4.22
CA ASN A 66 7.88 15.52 -5.16
C ASN A 66 8.51 15.76 -6.54
N PRO A 67 7.99 15.17 -7.64
CA PRO A 67 8.53 15.30 -8.99
C PRO A 67 8.62 16.76 -9.49
N TYR A 68 7.81 17.67 -8.94
CA TYR A 68 7.82 19.09 -9.28
C TYR A 68 8.80 19.93 -8.46
N ASN A 69 9.62 19.30 -7.60
CA ASN A 69 10.60 20.00 -6.79
C ASN A 69 11.85 20.35 -7.63
N THR A 70 11.91 21.58 -8.13
CA THR A 70 13.01 22.08 -8.99
C THR A 70 14.39 22.09 -8.31
N ARG A 71 14.47 21.97 -6.97
CA ARG A 71 15.76 21.82 -6.26
C ARG A 71 16.48 20.52 -6.64
N GLN A 72 15.74 19.49 -7.04
CA GLN A 72 16.30 18.23 -7.50
C GLN A 72 17.19 18.42 -8.74
N GLU A 73 16.84 19.36 -9.64
CA GLU A 73 17.65 19.69 -10.82
C GLU A 73 19.03 20.27 -10.43
N THR A 74 19.06 21.04 -9.35
CA THR A 74 20.32 21.59 -8.82
C THR A 74 21.24 20.51 -8.26
N PHE A 75 20.67 19.48 -7.62
CA PHE A 75 21.45 18.32 -7.18
C PHE A 75 21.95 17.50 -8.36
N ALA A 76 21.12 17.25 -9.36
CA ALA A 76 21.50 16.52 -10.57
C ALA A 76 22.66 17.17 -11.37
N GLN A 77 22.87 18.48 -11.22
CA GLN A 77 24.01 19.18 -11.79
C GLN A 77 25.35 18.87 -11.11
N LYS A 78 25.31 18.45 -9.83
CA LYS A 78 26.49 18.22 -9.00
C LYS A 78 26.74 16.77 -8.65
N ILE A 79 25.73 15.92 -8.81
CA ILE A 79 25.73 14.51 -8.39
C ILE A 79 25.46 13.64 -9.61
N VAL A 80 26.28 12.62 -9.83
CA VAL A 80 25.95 11.50 -10.71
C VAL A 80 24.93 10.64 -10.00
N ARG A 81 23.76 10.43 -10.62
CA ARG A 81 22.67 9.66 -10.02
C ARG A 81 23.11 8.25 -9.63
N GLY A 82 22.90 7.84 -8.38
CA GLY A 82 23.25 6.53 -7.86
C GLY A 82 22.47 5.37 -8.51
N GLN A 83 22.79 4.13 -8.15
CA GLN A 83 22.22 2.92 -8.74
C GLN A 83 20.94 2.46 -8.02
N VAL A 84 20.00 1.94 -8.80
CA VAL A 84 18.80 1.21 -8.31
C VAL A 84 18.28 0.29 -9.43
N LEU A 85 18.77 -0.91 -9.56
CA LEU A 85 18.47 -1.76 -10.73
C LEU A 85 18.60 -1.01 -12.08
N ALA A 86 19.25 0.14 -12.02
CA ALA A 86 19.55 1.07 -13.10
C ALA A 86 20.85 1.81 -12.76
N GLU A 87 21.63 2.17 -13.76
CA GLU A 87 22.90 2.83 -13.59
C GLU A 87 23.00 4.09 -14.46
N THR A 88 23.83 5.04 -14.07
CA THR A 88 24.17 6.19 -14.92
C THR A 88 25.47 5.90 -15.65
N VAL A 89 25.44 5.96 -16.97
CA VAL A 89 26.60 5.79 -17.83
C VAL A 89 26.98 7.15 -18.40
N THR A 90 28.25 7.53 -18.25
CA THR A 90 28.79 8.77 -18.80
C THR A 90 29.61 8.42 -20.05
N ASP A 91 29.33 9.06 -21.18
CA ASP A 91 30.08 8.87 -22.42
C ASP A 91 31.40 9.67 -22.43
N SER A 92 32.18 9.51 -23.49
CA SER A 92 33.46 10.21 -23.64
C SER A 92 33.34 11.74 -23.79
N GLU A 93 32.15 12.25 -24.04
CA GLU A 93 31.83 13.67 -24.14
C GLU A 93 31.29 14.26 -22.84
N GLY A 94 31.12 13.41 -21.79
CA GLY A 94 30.59 13.80 -20.49
C GLY A 94 29.07 13.80 -20.41
N ASN A 95 28.33 13.27 -21.40
CA ASN A 95 26.88 13.16 -21.35
C ASN A 95 26.47 11.97 -20.50
N GLU A 96 25.56 12.19 -19.57
CA GLU A 96 25.03 11.17 -18.69
C GLU A 96 23.74 10.57 -19.27
N THR A 97 23.69 9.24 -19.34
CA THR A 97 22.52 8.48 -19.78
C THR A 97 22.13 7.47 -18.71
N ARG A 98 20.86 7.40 -18.34
CA ARG A 98 20.33 6.39 -17.43
C ARG A 98 20.09 5.10 -18.21
N ARG A 99 20.68 3.99 -17.76
CA ARG A 99 20.58 2.68 -18.37
C ARG A 99 19.87 1.72 -17.42
N TYR A 100 18.91 0.97 -17.96
CA TYR A 100 18.12 -0.05 -17.25
C TYR A 100 18.51 -1.43 -17.82
N PRO A 101 19.44 -2.16 -17.18
CA PRO A 101 20.02 -3.39 -17.73
C PRO A 101 18.98 -4.52 -17.90
N TYR A 102 17.90 -4.48 -17.14
CA TYR A 102 16.86 -5.50 -17.15
C TYR A 102 15.67 -5.14 -18.07
N GLY A 103 15.74 -4.03 -18.77
CA GLY A 103 14.70 -3.59 -19.71
C GLY A 103 13.29 -3.55 -19.08
N SER A 104 12.32 -4.17 -19.76
CA SER A 104 10.93 -4.13 -19.37
C SER A 104 10.58 -4.97 -18.13
N ILE A 105 11.45 -5.91 -17.70
CA ILE A 105 11.14 -6.85 -16.58
C ILE A 105 10.77 -6.10 -15.29
N PHE A 106 11.44 -4.97 -15.03
CA PHE A 106 11.21 -4.14 -13.84
C PHE A 106 10.53 -2.80 -14.15
N SER A 107 10.05 -2.59 -15.38
CA SER A 107 9.63 -1.27 -15.87
C SER A 107 8.69 -0.52 -14.94
N HIS A 108 7.64 -1.18 -14.43
CA HIS A 108 6.62 -0.51 -13.60
C HIS A 108 7.06 -0.31 -12.14
N ILE A 109 7.85 -1.23 -11.58
CA ILE A 109 8.29 -1.11 -10.19
C ILE A 109 9.51 -0.20 -10.07
N VAL A 110 10.51 -0.32 -10.94
CA VAL A 110 11.66 0.58 -10.96
C VAL A 110 11.27 1.93 -11.56
N GLY A 111 10.49 1.91 -12.63
CA GLY A 111 10.04 3.12 -13.31
C GLY A 111 11.08 3.71 -14.24
N TYR A 112 11.03 5.02 -14.40
CA TYR A 112 11.92 5.80 -15.27
C TYR A 112 12.26 7.15 -14.61
N SER A 113 13.38 7.75 -15.04
CA SER A 113 13.89 9.03 -14.52
C SER A 113 13.72 10.22 -15.47
N THR A 114 13.21 9.99 -16.69
CA THR A 114 12.98 11.02 -17.72
C THR A 114 11.48 11.19 -17.98
N LYS A 115 11.06 12.32 -18.58
CA LYS A 115 9.62 12.61 -18.84
C LYS A 115 8.75 12.58 -17.55
N GLY A 116 9.25 13.16 -16.48
CA GLY A 116 8.78 12.97 -15.13
C GLY A 116 9.63 11.92 -14.41
N LYS A 117 9.05 11.24 -13.45
CA LYS A 117 9.66 10.10 -12.75
C LYS A 117 8.55 9.17 -12.28
N SER A 118 8.81 7.87 -12.25
CA SER A 118 7.85 6.89 -11.73
C SER A 118 8.56 5.81 -10.92
N GLY A 119 7.78 4.97 -10.22
CA GLY A 119 8.31 3.82 -9.49
C GLY A 119 9.37 4.20 -8.46
N ILE A 120 10.35 3.32 -8.26
CA ILE A 120 11.47 3.52 -7.32
C ILE A 120 12.36 4.69 -7.74
N GLU A 121 12.51 4.96 -9.05
CA GLU A 121 13.23 6.15 -9.53
C GLU A 121 12.61 7.47 -9.01
N SER A 122 11.30 7.50 -8.78
CA SER A 122 10.63 8.62 -8.14
C SER A 122 10.73 8.54 -6.62
N LEU A 123 10.44 7.38 -6.04
CA LEU A 123 10.42 7.14 -4.60
C LEU A 123 11.78 7.42 -3.94
N ALA A 124 12.84 6.87 -4.51
CA ALA A 124 14.21 6.99 -3.99
C ALA A 124 14.99 8.16 -4.60
N ASN A 125 14.33 9.07 -5.32
CA ASN A 125 15.03 10.10 -6.08
C ASN A 125 15.97 10.98 -5.23
N PHE A 126 15.60 11.28 -4.00
CA PHE A 126 16.43 12.04 -3.08
C PHE A 126 17.72 11.27 -2.73
N ASN A 127 17.60 9.99 -2.37
CA ASN A 127 18.73 9.13 -2.04
C ASN A 127 19.68 8.99 -3.24
N LEU A 128 19.14 8.76 -4.42
CA LEU A 128 19.93 8.63 -5.67
C LEU A 128 20.66 9.94 -6.08
N LEU A 129 20.20 11.10 -5.63
CA LEU A 129 20.81 12.41 -5.89
C LEU A 129 21.52 13.00 -4.66
N ARG A 130 21.65 12.24 -3.58
CA ARG A 130 22.43 12.59 -2.41
C ARG A 130 23.74 11.81 -2.44
N SER A 131 24.84 12.42 -2.07
CA SER A 131 26.11 11.76 -1.89
C SER A 131 26.46 11.71 -0.42
N ASN A 132 26.73 10.54 0.12
CA ASN A 132 27.25 10.33 1.47
C ASN A 132 28.72 9.84 1.45
N THR A 133 29.44 10.05 0.34
CA THR A 133 30.89 9.83 0.26
C THR A 133 31.66 10.73 1.25
N ALA A 134 32.88 10.35 1.60
CA ALA A 134 33.71 11.12 2.50
C ALA A 134 33.94 12.56 2.00
N PHE A 135 33.99 13.52 2.93
CA PHE A 135 34.16 14.94 2.58
C PHE A 135 35.41 15.21 1.74
N ILE A 136 36.49 14.47 1.99
CA ILE A 136 37.75 14.59 1.24
C ILE A 136 37.56 14.19 -0.23
N ASP A 137 36.78 13.15 -0.50
CA ASP A 137 36.51 12.67 -1.87
C ASP A 137 35.67 13.69 -2.64
N LYS A 138 34.62 14.25 -1.99
CA LYS A 138 33.83 15.34 -2.59
C LYS A 138 34.65 16.58 -2.94
N VAL A 139 35.59 16.97 -2.08
CA VAL A 139 36.50 18.07 -2.38
C VAL A 139 37.43 17.70 -3.53
N GLY A 140 37.86 16.43 -3.59
CA GLY A 140 38.68 15.92 -4.70
C GLY A 140 37.93 16.00 -6.05
N ASP A 141 36.69 15.51 -6.08
CA ASP A 141 35.82 15.56 -7.26
C ASP A 141 35.59 17.02 -7.72
N GLU A 142 35.25 17.91 -6.77
CA GLU A 142 35.01 19.33 -7.07
C GLU A 142 36.25 20.03 -7.60
N MET A 143 37.44 19.68 -7.09
CA MET A 143 38.72 20.22 -7.58
C MET A 143 39.07 19.71 -9.01
N GLN A 144 38.59 18.54 -9.39
CA GLN A 144 38.79 17.96 -10.71
C GLN A 144 37.68 18.38 -11.69
N GLY A 145 36.64 19.07 -11.19
CA GLY A 145 35.47 19.44 -12.01
C GLY A 145 34.54 18.26 -12.27
N GLU A 146 34.68 17.18 -11.49
CA GLU A 146 33.86 15.99 -11.58
C GLU A 146 32.64 16.09 -10.65
N LYS A 147 31.57 15.34 -10.96
CA LYS A 147 30.42 15.21 -10.09
C LYS A 147 30.66 14.10 -9.08
N SER A 148 30.27 14.32 -7.82
CA SER A 148 30.29 13.25 -6.84
C SER A 148 29.25 12.18 -7.14
N PRO A 149 29.52 10.88 -6.87
CA PRO A 149 28.54 9.82 -7.04
C PRO A 149 27.42 9.92 -6.00
N GLY A 150 26.18 9.68 -6.43
CA GLY A 150 25.03 9.57 -5.57
C GLY A 150 24.99 8.23 -4.82
N ASP A 151 24.15 8.16 -3.78
CA ASP A 151 23.98 6.93 -3.01
C ASP A 151 23.23 5.86 -3.83
N ASN A 152 23.53 4.61 -3.57
CA ASN A 152 22.90 3.46 -4.20
C ASN A 152 21.72 2.97 -3.35
N VAL A 153 20.69 2.50 -4.01
CA VAL A 153 19.49 1.95 -3.37
C VAL A 153 19.40 0.46 -3.66
N VAL A 154 19.36 -0.34 -2.62
CA VAL A 154 19.14 -1.78 -2.68
C VAL A 154 17.65 -2.03 -2.40
N THR A 155 17.05 -2.91 -3.19
CA THR A 155 15.62 -3.23 -3.09
C THR A 155 15.39 -4.60 -2.49
N THR A 156 14.16 -4.85 -2.04
CA THR A 156 13.71 -6.17 -1.58
C THR A 156 13.36 -7.13 -2.73
N LEU A 157 13.38 -6.63 -3.97
CA LEU A 157 12.99 -7.40 -5.15
C LEU A 157 13.93 -8.58 -5.39
N ASP A 158 13.35 -9.74 -5.62
CA ASP A 158 14.03 -10.96 -6.04
C ASP A 158 14.01 -11.05 -7.57
N TYR A 159 15.20 -11.13 -8.18
CA TYR A 159 15.31 -11.19 -9.65
C TYR A 159 14.68 -12.47 -10.23
N GLY A 160 14.91 -13.62 -9.58
CA GLY A 160 14.38 -14.90 -10.04
C GLY A 160 12.86 -14.92 -10.04
N LEU A 161 12.25 -14.48 -8.93
CA LEU A 161 10.80 -14.34 -8.82
C LEU A 161 10.22 -13.31 -9.80
N GLN A 162 10.87 -12.15 -9.93
CA GLN A 162 10.41 -11.11 -10.84
C GLN A 162 10.44 -11.57 -12.29
N ALA A 163 11.54 -12.21 -12.73
CA ALA A 163 11.70 -12.72 -14.08
C ALA A 163 10.70 -13.85 -14.35
N THR A 164 10.55 -14.80 -13.42
CA THR A 164 9.56 -15.88 -13.54
C THR A 164 8.13 -15.34 -13.61
N ALA A 165 7.77 -14.40 -12.73
CA ALA A 165 6.44 -13.78 -12.75
C ALA A 165 6.20 -13.02 -14.06
N TYR A 166 7.21 -12.33 -14.58
CA TYR A 166 7.14 -11.63 -15.85
C TYR A 166 6.92 -12.60 -17.03
N ASP A 167 7.66 -13.71 -17.07
CA ASP A 167 7.57 -14.72 -18.11
C ASP A 167 6.25 -15.52 -18.01
N ALA A 168 5.82 -15.88 -16.80
CA ALA A 168 4.58 -16.59 -16.54
C ALA A 168 3.34 -15.80 -16.97
N LEU A 169 3.34 -14.47 -16.80
CA LEU A 169 2.27 -13.61 -17.32
C LEU A 169 2.26 -13.54 -18.87
N GLY A 170 3.42 -13.79 -19.49
CA GLY A 170 3.54 -13.89 -20.96
C GLY A 170 3.05 -12.63 -21.69
N TYR A 171 2.18 -12.83 -22.68
CA TYR A 171 1.56 -11.75 -23.46
C TYR A 171 0.21 -11.27 -22.90
N TYR A 172 -0.24 -11.82 -21.79
CA TYR A 172 -1.49 -11.39 -21.18
C TYR A 172 -1.35 -9.99 -20.54
N LYS A 173 -2.41 -9.21 -20.64
CA LYS A 173 -2.57 -8.00 -19.81
C LYS A 173 -2.95 -8.42 -18.40
N GLY A 174 -2.34 -7.79 -17.41
CA GLY A 174 -2.61 -8.12 -16.03
C GLY A 174 -1.50 -7.70 -15.07
N ALA A 175 -1.50 -8.27 -13.89
CA ALA A 175 -0.51 -8.00 -12.87
C ALA A 175 -0.27 -9.18 -11.93
N ILE A 176 0.93 -9.24 -11.39
CA ILE A 176 1.34 -10.17 -10.35
C ILE A 176 2.02 -9.38 -9.24
N VAL A 177 1.67 -9.66 -7.99
CA VAL A 177 2.31 -9.12 -6.79
C VAL A 177 2.71 -10.27 -5.90
N VAL A 178 3.96 -10.27 -5.43
CA VAL A 178 4.48 -11.27 -4.49
C VAL A 178 5.05 -10.55 -3.27
N LEU A 179 4.60 -10.93 -2.08
CA LEU A 179 4.99 -10.37 -0.80
C LEU A 179 5.54 -11.46 0.13
N GLU A 180 6.43 -11.09 1.03
CA GLU A 180 6.78 -11.90 2.20
C GLU A 180 5.90 -11.45 3.38
N PRO A 181 4.95 -12.28 3.85
CA PRO A 181 3.95 -11.87 4.83
C PRO A 181 4.52 -11.47 6.19
N SER A 182 5.58 -12.13 6.64
CA SER A 182 6.20 -11.91 7.96
C SER A 182 6.97 -10.60 8.06
N THR A 183 7.38 -10.01 6.94
CA THR A 183 8.20 -8.79 6.92
C THR A 183 7.54 -7.62 6.18
N GLY A 184 6.65 -7.91 5.22
CA GLY A 184 6.08 -6.93 4.31
C GLY A 184 6.96 -6.62 3.09
N LYS A 185 8.06 -7.34 2.88
CA LYS A 185 8.90 -7.19 1.68
C LYS A 185 8.11 -7.44 0.40
N ILE A 186 8.23 -6.53 -0.56
CA ILE A 186 7.74 -6.76 -1.92
C ILE A 186 8.86 -7.51 -2.66
N LEU A 187 8.62 -8.77 -2.97
CA LEU A 187 9.60 -9.63 -3.64
C LEU A 187 9.51 -9.56 -5.17
N ALA A 188 8.30 -9.41 -5.70
CA ALA A 188 8.07 -9.19 -7.13
C ALA A 188 6.81 -8.37 -7.38
N MET A 189 6.84 -7.55 -8.43
CA MET A 189 5.68 -6.79 -8.89
C MET A 189 5.75 -6.61 -10.40
N VAL A 190 4.85 -7.28 -11.11
CA VAL A 190 4.75 -7.27 -12.56
C VAL A 190 3.45 -6.60 -12.99
N SER A 191 3.52 -5.78 -14.03
CA SER A 191 2.36 -5.21 -14.72
C SER A 191 2.57 -5.28 -16.22
N LYS A 192 1.55 -5.71 -16.98
CA LYS A 192 1.56 -5.78 -18.45
C LYS A 192 0.26 -5.24 -19.03
N PRO A 193 0.29 -4.56 -20.19
CA PRO A 193 1.47 -4.25 -21.03
C PRO A 193 2.51 -3.40 -20.30
N ASP A 194 3.74 -3.58 -20.71
CA ASP A 194 4.89 -2.88 -20.16
C ASP A 194 5.48 -1.89 -21.18
N PHE A 195 6.61 -1.29 -20.81
CA PHE A 195 7.42 -0.40 -21.66
C PHE A 195 8.90 -0.65 -21.39
N ASP A 196 9.76 -0.27 -22.33
CA ASP A 196 11.21 -0.25 -22.07
C ASP A 196 11.61 1.12 -21.50
N PRO A 197 12.09 1.22 -20.25
CA PRO A 197 12.53 2.49 -19.69
C PRO A 197 13.74 3.09 -20.40
N ASN A 198 14.51 2.29 -21.16
CA ASN A 198 15.63 2.81 -21.97
C ASN A 198 15.13 3.63 -23.17
N THR A 199 13.97 3.31 -23.73
CA THR A 199 13.41 4.00 -24.91
C THR A 199 12.26 4.94 -24.57
N ILE A 200 11.90 5.06 -23.29
CA ILE A 200 10.73 5.82 -22.83
C ILE A 200 10.64 7.24 -23.40
N ALA A 201 11.80 7.93 -23.54
CA ALA A 201 11.84 9.29 -24.05
C ALA A 201 11.47 9.38 -25.54
N ALA A 202 11.84 8.37 -26.33
CA ALA A 202 11.51 8.27 -27.75
C ALA A 202 10.08 7.80 -27.98
N ASP A 203 9.59 6.89 -27.13
CA ASP A 203 8.27 6.28 -27.26
C ASP A 203 7.16 7.07 -26.56
N TRP A 204 7.50 8.17 -25.87
CA TRP A 204 6.59 8.92 -25.00
C TRP A 204 5.29 9.34 -25.68
N ASP A 205 5.38 9.91 -26.87
CA ASP A 205 4.21 10.40 -27.58
C ASP A 205 3.26 9.26 -27.98
N ASN A 206 3.79 8.08 -28.31
CA ASN A 206 3.00 6.88 -28.59
C ASN A 206 2.38 6.29 -27.32
N LEU A 207 3.14 6.27 -26.21
CA LEU A 207 2.68 5.72 -24.94
C LEU A 207 1.61 6.57 -24.27
N THR A 208 1.59 7.88 -24.53
CA THR A 208 0.64 8.87 -23.99
C THR A 208 -0.46 9.28 -24.94
N ALA A 209 -0.48 8.77 -26.18
CA ALA A 209 -1.51 9.10 -27.14
C ALA A 209 -2.91 8.65 -26.67
N ASP A 210 -3.93 9.47 -26.88
CA ASP A 210 -5.33 9.17 -26.52
C ASP A 210 -5.85 7.89 -27.19
N GLU A 211 -5.28 7.55 -28.34
CA GLU A 211 -5.62 6.35 -29.10
C GLU A 211 -5.00 5.07 -28.51
N ASN A 212 -4.05 5.20 -27.57
CA ASN A 212 -3.38 4.07 -26.91
C ASN A 212 -4.27 3.47 -25.81
N THR A 213 -5.12 2.55 -26.20
CA THR A 213 -6.04 1.84 -25.28
C THR A 213 -5.33 0.82 -24.38
N ASP A 214 -4.05 0.56 -24.60
CA ASP A 214 -3.28 -0.45 -23.85
C ASP A 214 -2.83 0.05 -22.48
N ALA A 215 -2.71 1.37 -22.30
CA ALA A 215 -2.31 2.02 -21.06
C ALA A 215 -1.03 1.37 -20.47
N ALA A 216 0.02 1.26 -21.31
CA ALA A 216 1.28 0.60 -20.93
C ALA A 216 2.02 1.29 -19.77
N LEU A 217 1.77 2.59 -19.53
CA LEU A 217 2.35 3.31 -18.40
C LEU A 217 1.60 3.08 -17.07
N LEU A 218 0.40 2.47 -17.12
CA LEU A 218 -0.37 2.18 -15.92
C LEU A 218 0.24 0.98 -15.17
N ASN A 219 0.68 1.20 -13.93
CA ASN A 219 1.03 0.08 -13.06
C ASN A 219 -0.25 -0.63 -12.59
N ARG A 220 -0.64 -1.70 -13.30
CA ARG A 220 -1.84 -2.48 -13.01
C ARG A 220 -1.82 -3.12 -11.63
N ALA A 221 -0.64 -3.40 -11.11
CA ALA A 221 -0.49 -4.00 -9.79
C ALA A 221 -1.01 -3.09 -8.66
N THR A 222 -0.65 -1.82 -8.71
CA THR A 222 -0.97 -0.85 -7.65
C THR A 222 -2.09 0.12 -8.03
N GLN A 223 -2.33 0.37 -9.32
CA GLN A 223 -3.26 1.40 -9.79
C GLN A 223 -4.44 0.85 -10.58
N GLY A 224 -4.34 -0.38 -11.13
CA GLY A 224 -5.45 -1.04 -11.82
C GLY A 224 -6.57 -1.37 -10.85
N LEU A 225 -7.80 -0.96 -11.18
CA LEU A 225 -9.00 -1.22 -10.38
C LEU A 225 -9.89 -2.22 -11.10
N TYR A 226 -10.13 -3.35 -10.48
CA TYR A 226 -10.85 -4.48 -11.06
C TYR A 226 -11.93 -5.01 -10.12
N PRO A 227 -13.05 -5.52 -10.64
CA PRO A 227 -13.96 -6.29 -9.81
C PRO A 227 -13.23 -7.52 -9.26
N PRO A 228 -13.30 -7.80 -7.95
CA PRO A 228 -12.58 -8.93 -7.35
C PRO A 228 -13.17 -10.29 -7.70
N GLY A 229 -14.43 -10.34 -8.08
CA GLY A 229 -15.16 -11.59 -8.29
C GLY A 229 -15.09 -12.48 -7.05
N SER A 230 -15.02 -13.77 -7.25
CA SER A 230 -15.07 -14.75 -6.14
C SER A 230 -13.92 -14.67 -5.14
N THR A 231 -12.87 -13.85 -5.37
CA THR A 231 -11.86 -13.59 -4.33
C THR A 231 -12.43 -12.76 -3.18
N PHE A 232 -13.45 -11.95 -3.43
CA PHE A 232 -14.15 -11.16 -2.41
C PHE A 232 -14.92 -12.02 -1.41
N LYS A 233 -15.22 -13.28 -1.75
CA LYS A 233 -15.85 -14.23 -0.82
C LYS A 233 -15.03 -14.48 0.45
N ILE A 234 -13.74 -14.15 0.45
CA ILE A 234 -12.90 -14.12 1.65
C ILE A 234 -13.52 -13.14 2.67
N LEU A 235 -13.84 -11.92 2.23
CA LEU A 235 -14.42 -10.89 3.11
C LEU A 235 -15.87 -11.20 3.48
N THR A 236 -16.67 -11.69 2.53
CA THR A 236 -18.04 -12.12 2.80
C THR A 236 -18.09 -13.27 3.82
N THR A 237 -17.11 -14.19 3.78
CA THR A 237 -16.95 -15.26 4.75
C THR A 237 -16.55 -14.71 6.10
N LEU A 238 -15.60 -13.80 6.14
CA LEU A 238 -15.12 -13.19 7.39
C LEU A 238 -16.23 -12.44 8.10
N GLU A 239 -17.01 -11.63 7.39
CA GLU A 239 -18.17 -10.94 7.96
C GLU A 239 -19.18 -11.92 8.56
N TYR A 240 -19.54 -12.96 7.80
CA TYR A 240 -20.49 -13.95 8.28
C TYR A 240 -20.02 -14.67 9.56
N ILE A 241 -18.72 -14.99 9.65
CA ILE A 241 -18.11 -15.60 10.83
C ILE A 241 -18.15 -14.64 12.03
N GLN A 242 -17.95 -13.35 11.81
CA GLN A 242 -18.00 -12.32 12.88
C GLN A 242 -19.43 -12.11 13.41
N GLU A 243 -20.44 -12.17 12.54
CA GLU A 243 -21.83 -11.97 12.93
C GLU A 243 -22.47 -13.23 13.55
N HIS A 244 -21.99 -14.43 13.19
CA HIS A 244 -22.67 -15.69 13.51
C HIS A 244 -21.73 -16.67 14.23
N ALA A 245 -21.85 -16.78 15.55
CA ALA A 245 -21.04 -17.72 16.34
C ALA A 245 -21.26 -19.20 15.98
N ASP A 246 -22.40 -19.51 15.35
CA ASP A 246 -22.78 -20.84 14.89
C ASP A 246 -22.64 -21.04 13.36
N TYR A 247 -21.76 -20.25 12.73
CA TYR A 247 -21.51 -20.25 11.27
C TYR A 247 -21.25 -21.64 10.68
N GLU A 248 -20.71 -22.57 11.45
CA GLU A 248 -20.46 -23.95 11.03
C GLU A 248 -21.76 -24.73 10.73
N ASN A 249 -22.87 -24.35 11.35
CA ASN A 249 -24.16 -24.98 11.15
C ASN A 249 -24.90 -24.49 9.91
N TYR A 250 -24.42 -23.40 9.30
CA TYR A 250 -25.06 -22.89 8.09
C TYR A 250 -24.88 -23.83 6.92
N SER A 251 -25.99 -24.16 6.29
CA SER A 251 -26.01 -25.01 5.10
C SER A 251 -27.05 -24.53 4.10
N TYR A 252 -26.72 -24.64 2.83
CA TYR A 252 -27.60 -24.25 1.72
C TYR A 252 -27.57 -25.29 0.62
N THR A 253 -28.75 -25.61 0.04
CA THR A 253 -28.87 -26.53 -1.08
C THR A 253 -28.86 -25.75 -2.41
N CYS A 254 -27.70 -25.73 -3.06
CA CYS A 254 -27.52 -25.08 -4.36
C CYS A 254 -28.07 -25.92 -5.51
N THR A 255 -29.03 -25.36 -6.23
CA THR A 255 -29.60 -25.94 -7.45
C THR A 255 -29.06 -25.30 -8.74
N GLY A 256 -27.99 -24.48 -8.63
CA GLY A 256 -27.37 -23.79 -9.77
C GLY A 256 -27.61 -22.28 -9.79
N SER A 257 -28.58 -21.80 -9.01
CA SER A 257 -28.89 -20.36 -8.89
C SER A 257 -29.55 -20.03 -7.57
N TYR A 258 -29.60 -18.73 -7.26
CA TYR A 258 -30.35 -18.13 -6.14
C TYR A 258 -31.13 -16.93 -6.64
N THR A 259 -32.41 -16.83 -6.29
CA THR A 259 -33.31 -15.79 -6.79
C THR A 259 -34.01 -15.05 -5.66
N VAL A 260 -33.99 -13.73 -5.69
CA VAL A 260 -34.79 -12.85 -4.82
C VAL A 260 -35.54 -11.85 -5.70
N GLY A 261 -36.86 -11.89 -5.63
CA GLY A 261 -37.71 -11.07 -6.51
C GLY A 261 -37.46 -11.40 -8.00
N ASN A 262 -37.03 -10.41 -8.75
CA ASN A 262 -36.73 -10.53 -10.18
C ASN A 262 -35.22 -10.70 -10.49
N HIS A 263 -34.39 -10.83 -9.45
CA HIS A 263 -32.95 -10.90 -9.60
C HIS A 263 -32.44 -12.32 -9.30
N THR A 264 -31.64 -12.86 -10.21
CA THR A 264 -31.09 -14.21 -10.08
C THR A 264 -29.58 -14.16 -10.23
N ILE A 265 -28.87 -14.76 -9.27
CA ILE A 265 -27.45 -15.05 -9.36
C ILE A 265 -27.28 -16.51 -9.76
N HIS A 266 -26.49 -16.76 -10.80
CA HIS A 266 -26.18 -18.09 -11.28
C HIS A 266 -24.79 -18.53 -10.84
N CYS A 267 -24.65 -19.82 -10.54
CA CYS A 267 -23.32 -20.43 -10.46
C CYS A 267 -22.71 -20.55 -11.88
N TYR A 268 -21.39 -20.57 -11.94
CA TYR A 268 -20.69 -20.71 -13.22
C TYR A 268 -21.18 -21.98 -13.98
N GLY A 269 -21.55 -21.81 -15.25
CA GLY A 269 -22.13 -22.86 -16.06
C GLY A 269 -23.45 -23.43 -15.53
N ASN A 270 -24.19 -22.71 -14.69
CA ASN A 270 -25.42 -23.16 -14.02
C ASN A 270 -25.24 -24.44 -13.19
N LYS A 271 -24.03 -24.74 -12.74
CA LYS A 271 -23.70 -25.97 -12.01
C LYS A 271 -24.44 -26.02 -10.67
N SER A 272 -25.21 -27.08 -10.43
CA SER A 272 -25.73 -27.41 -9.11
C SER A 272 -24.65 -28.04 -8.24
N HIS A 273 -24.48 -27.52 -7.01
CA HIS A 273 -23.49 -28.04 -6.08
C HIS A 273 -24.10 -28.90 -4.96
N GLY A 274 -25.44 -29.02 -4.89
CA GLY A 274 -26.14 -29.75 -3.84
C GLY A 274 -26.04 -29.02 -2.48
N THR A 275 -26.26 -29.77 -1.40
CA THR A 275 -26.20 -29.22 -0.03
C THR A 275 -24.74 -29.06 0.38
N GLN A 276 -24.37 -27.87 0.82
CA GLN A 276 -23.01 -27.50 1.22
C GLN A 276 -23.06 -26.68 2.52
N ASN A 277 -22.04 -26.85 3.35
CA ASN A 277 -21.72 -25.91 4.42
C ASN A 277 -20.82 -24.77 3.90
N LEU A 278 -20.48 -23.81 4.76
CA LEU A 278 -19.69 -22.63 4.42
C LEU A 278 -18.31 -23.00 3.82
N ARG A 279 -17.57 -23.93 4.45
CA ARG A 279 -16.26 -24.41 3.98
C ARG A 279 -16.33 -25.02 2.58
N GLN A 280 -17.31 -25.88 2.32
CA GLN A 280 -17.51 -26.52 1.01
C GLN A 280 -17.92 -25.50 -0.05
N ALA A 281 -18.79 -24.56 0.28
CA ALA A 281 -19.23 -23.51 -0.63
C ALA A 281 -18.10 -22.55 -0.99
N PHE A 282 -17.20 -22.26 -0.05
CA PHE A 282 -15.98 -21.48 -0.27
C PHE A 282 -15.06 -22.18 -1.27
N ALA A 283 -14.79 -23.48 -1.06
CA ALA A 283 -13.93 -24.29 -1.91
C ALA A 283 -14.49 -24.44 -3.34
N ASN A 284 -15.80 -24.70 -3.47
CA ASN A 284 -16.50 -24.79 -4.75
C ASN A 284 -16.78 -23.43 -5.39
N SER A 285 -16.51 -22.34 -4.68
CA SER A 285 -16.82 -20.97 -5.11
C SER A 285 -18.30 -20.77 -5.51
N CYS A 286 -19.24 -21.35 -4.75
CA CYS A 286 -20.67 -21.40 -5.08
C CYS A 286 -21.33 -20.02 -5.01
N ASN A 287 -21.72 -19.44 -6.15
CA ASN A 287 -22.35 -18.13 -6.20
C ASN A 287 -23.73 -18.11 -5.52
N ALA A 288 -24.55 -19.15 -5.74
CA ALA A 288 -25.88 -19.23 -5.15
C ALA A 288 -25.83 -19.26 -3.62
N PHE A 289 -24.84 -19.99 -3.05
CA PHE A 289 -24.62 -20.02 -1.60
C PHE A 289 -24.27 -18.61 -1.06
N TYR A 290 -23.28 -17.94 -1.70
CA TYR A 290 -22.81 -16.63 -1.25
C TYR A 290 -23.83 -15.52 -1.49
N ALA A 291 -24.65 -15.61 -2.53
CA ALA A 291 -25.77 -14.71 -2.74
C ALA A 291 -26.86 -14.89 -1.64
N SER A 292 -27.13 -16.15 -1.22
CA SER A 292 -28.04 -16.43 -0.10
C SER A 292 -27.48 -15.92 1.23
N LEU A 293 -26.21 -16.21 1.52
CA LEU A 293 -25.51 -15.80 2.72
C LEU A 293 -25.45 -14.27 2.84
N GLY A 294 -25.16 -13.57 1.75
CA GLY A 294 -25.11 -12.11 1.71
C GLY A 294 -26.42 -11.42 2.06
N MET A 295 -27.56 -12.10 1.86
CA MET A 295 -28.87 -11.56 2.26
C MET A 295 -29.12 -11.64 3.78
N GLU A 296 -28.29 -12.36 4.52
CA GLU A 296 -28.34 -12.49 5.98
C GLU A 296 -27.39 -11.53 6.70
N LEU A 297 -26.43 -10.87 5.98
CA LEU A 297 -25.43 -9.97 6.56
C LEU A 297 -26.02 -8.62 6.98
N ASP A 298 -25.51 -8.06 8.06
CA ASP A 298 -25.67 -6.65 8.40
C ASP A 298 -24.76 -5.79 7.49
N ILE A 299 -25.36 -5.06 6.56
CA ILE A 299 -24.63 -4.29 5.56
C ILE A 299 -23.77 -3.17 6.15
N ASP A 300 -24.17 -2.59 7.30
CA ASP A 300 -23.36 -1.57 7.97
C ASP A 300 -22.11 -2.20 8.62
N GLN A 301 -22.23 -3.39 9.23
CA GLN A 301 -21.08 -4.11 9.78
C GLN A 301 -20.14 -4.56 8.65
N PHE A 302 -20.71 -5.07 7.56
CA PHE A 302 -19.91 -5.43 6.38
C PHE A 302 -19.15 -4.23 5.81
N GLY A 303 -19.78 -3.05 5.77
CA GLY A 303 -19.10 -1.79 5.41
C GLY A 303 -17.96 -1.42 6.36
N GLN A 304 -18.15 -1.62 7.67
CA GLN A 304 -17.11 -1.38 8.68
C GLN A 304 -15.96 -2.38 8.55
N LEU A 305 -16.26 -3.67 8.33
CA LEU A 305 -15.24 -4.67 8.03
C LEU A 305 -14.44 -4.28 6.80
N CYS A 306 -15.09 -3.95 5.69
CA CYS A 306 -14.38 -3.56 4.46
C CYS A 306 -13.48 -2.33 4.68
N ASN A 307 -13.92 -1.33 5.45
CA ASN A 307 -13.09 -0.19 5.81
C ASN A 307 -11.88 -0.61 6.67
N LYS A 308 -12.07 -1.52 7.65
CA LYS A 308 -10.98 -2.11 8.43
C LYS A 308 -10.01 -2.89 7.55
N MET A 309 -10.52 -3.55 6.51
CA MET A 309 -9.75 -4.26 5.49
C MET A 309 -9.18 -3.32 4.40
N LEU A 310 -9.04 -2.02 4.68
CA LEU A 310 -8.41 -0.99 3.85
C LEU A 310 -9.16 -0.59 2.58
N PHE A 311 -10.44 -0.94 2.43
CA PHE A 311 -11.25 -0.33 1.38
C PHE A 311 -11.51 1.15 1.67
N ASN A 312 -11.75 1.93 0.63
CA ASN A 312 -12.04 3.37 0.69
C ASN A 312 -10.95 4.25 1.30
N THR A 313 -9.79 3.68 1.63
CA THR A 313 -8.66 4.37 2.23
C THR A 313 -7.37 4.19 1.40
N SER A 314 -6.35 4.98 1.70
CA SER A 314 -5.03 4.79 1.09
C SER A 314 -4.34 3.57 1.69
N LEU A 315 -3.74 2.74 0.85
CA LEU A 315 -2.95 1.60 1.32
C LEU A 315 -1.66 2.10 2.03
N PRO A 316 -1.16 1.35 3.02
CA PRO A 316 0.02 1.73 3.80
C PRO A 316 1.33 1.48 3.02
N THR A 317 1.53 2.18 1.93
CA THR A 317 2.68 2.04 1.03
C THR A 317 3.15 3.40 0.55
N ASP A 318 4.45 3.50 0.29
CA ASP A 318 5.06 4.68 -0.32
C ASP A 318 4.97 4.64 -1.87
N LEU A 319 4.56 3.51 -2.43
CA LEU A 319 4.27 3.39 -3.86
C LEU A 319 2.95 4.10 -4.22
N GLN A 320 2.88 4.65 -5.41
CA GLN A 320 1.65 5.22 -5.92
C GLN A 320 0.60 4.10 -6.12
N ALA A 321 -0.49 4.15 -5.36
CA ALA A 321 -1.55 3.15 -5.38
C ALA A 321 -2.94 3.78 -5.43
N SER A 322 -3.85 3.15 -6.18
CA SER A 322 -5.27 3.51 -6.19
C SER A 322 -5.97 2.95 -4.95
N LYS A 323 -7.00 3.66 -4.50
CA LYS A 323 -7.87 3.17 -3.42
C LYS A 323 -8.85 2.15 -3.96
N SER A 324 -8.90 0.98 -3.35
CA SER A 324 -9.99 0.02 -3.58
C SER A 324 -11.30 0.58 -3.02
N SER A 325 -12.41 0.26 -3.64
CA SER A 325 -13.72 0.80 -3.27
C SER A 325 -14.72 -0.29 -2.86
N PHE A 326 -15.42 -0.04 -1.77
CA PHE A 326 -16.62 -0.75 -1.35
C PHE A 326 -17.72 0.29 -1.13
N VAL A 327 -18.85 0.14 -1.81
CA VAL A 327 -19.91 1.17 -1.85
C VAL A 327 -21.30 0.65 -1.50
N LEU A 328 -21.42 -0.62 -1.07
CA LEU A 328 -22.70 -1.20 -0.66
C LEU A 328 -23.25 -0.47 0.57
N ASP A 329 -24.54 -0.10 0.53
CA ASP A 329 -25.26 0.64 1.54
C ASP A 329 -26.60 -0.07 1.90
N LYS A 330 -27.12 0.14 3.10
CA LYS A 330 -28.42 -0.41 3.55
C LYS A 330 -29.60 -0.05 2.66
N SER A 331 -29.52 1.06 1.95
CA SER A 331 -30.55 1.48 0.99
C SER A 331 -30.51 0.72 -0.33
N ASP A 332 -29.44 -0.02 -0.58
CA ASP A 332 -29.30 -0.82 -1.79
C ASP A 332 -30.24 -2.04 -1.76
N GLY A 333 -30.75 -2.38 -2.92
CA GLY A 333 -31.66 -3.53 -3.06
C GLY A 333 -30.96 -4.88 -3.07
N SER A 334 -31.73 -5.95 -2.96
CA SER A 334 -31.24 -7.34 -2.95
C SER A 334 -30.30 -7.68 -4.10
N SER A 335 -30.49 -7.08 -5.28
CA SER A 335 -29.61 -7.27 -6.43
C SER A 335 -28.17 -6.82 -6.15
N ALA A 336 -27.99 -5.64 -5.56
CA ALA A 336 -26.68 -5.11 -5.22
C ALA A 336 -26.03 -5.93 -4.10
N ILE A 337 -26.79 -6.29 -3.06
CA ILE A 337 -26.31 -7.13 -1.96
C ILE A 337 -25.80 -8.48 -2.49
N MET A 338 -26.61 -9.18 -3.26
CA MET A 338 -26.25 -10.49 -3.83
C MET A 338 -25.01 -10.37 -4.75
N ALA A 339 -24.96 -9.34 -5.60
CA ALA A 339 -23.84 -9.12 -6.51
C ALA A 339 -22.54 -8.82 -5.74
N THR A 340 -22.59 -7.92 -4.75
CA THR A 340 -21.43 -7.55 -3.93
C THR A 340 -20.92 -8.75 -3.11
N SER A 341 -21.81 -9.57 -2.56
CA SER A 341 -21.44 -10.76 -1.76
C SER A 341 -20.64 -11.80 -2.55
N ILE A 342 -20.69 -11.77 -3.88
CA ILE A 342 -19.88 -12.61 -4.78
C ILE A 342 -18.73 -11.82 -5.43
N GLY A 343 -18.50 -10.56 -5.03
CA GLY A 343 -17.44 -9.70 -5.54
C GLY A 343 -17.72 -9.09 -6.91
N GLN A 344 -18.98 -8.95 -7.26
CA GLN A 344 -19.46 -8.25 -8.46
C GLN A 344 -20.07 -6.90 -8.08
N GLY A 345 -20.67 -6.21 -9.01
CA GLY A 345 -21.27 -4.89 -8.78
C GLY A 345 -20.25 -3.76 -8.88
N GLN A 346 -20.24 -2.86 -7.89
CA GLN A 346 -19.41 -1.65 -7.90
C GLN A 346 -18.13 -1.74 -7.04
N THR A 347 -17.90 -2.90 -6.41
CA THR A 347 -16.69 -3.14 -5.63
C THR A 347 -15.49 -3.32 -6.55
N LEU A 348 -14.44 -2.53 -6.33
CA LEU A 348 -13.21 -2.56 -7.12
C LEU A 348 -11.99 -2.68 -6.21
N VAL A 349 -11.02 -3.48 -6.64
CA VAL A 349 -9.78 -3.73 -5.89
C VAL A 349 -8.56 -3.61 -6.79
N THR A 350 -7.41 -3.26 -6.19
CA THR A 350 -6.12 -3.43 -6.85
C THR A 350 -5.53 -4.81 -6.55
N PRO A 351 -4.74 -5.41 -7.44
CA PRO A 351 -4.00 -6.64 -7.14
C PRO A 351 -3.12 -6.53 -5.91
N PHE A 352 -2.49 -5.38 -5.71
CA PHE A 352 -1.67 -5.10 -4.55
C PHE A 352 -2.48 -5.16 -3.24
N HIS A 353 -3.67 -4.57 -3.21
CA HIS A 353 -4.56 -4.67 -2.04
C HIS A 353 -4.94 -6.13 -1.73
N MET A 354 -5.26 -6.92 -2.75
CA MET A 354 -5.59 -8.34 -2.55
C MET A 354 -4.39 -9.15 -2.05
N ALA A 355 -3.17 -8.82 -2.49
CA ALA A 355 -1.94 -9.41 -1.96
C ALA A 355 -1.73 -9.07 -0.48
N LEU A 356 -2.00 -7.82 -0.06
CA LEU A 356 -1.94 -7.40 1.34
C LEU A 356 -2.95 -8.16 2.21
N LEU A 357 -4.18 -8.36 1.74
CA LEU A 357 -5.20 -9.10 2.48
C LEU A 357 -4.79 -10.57 2.71
N VAL A 358 -4.30 -11.26 1.68
CA VAL A 358 -3.87 -12.66 1.86
C VAL A 358 -2.55 -12.77 2.62
N SER A 359 -1.70 -11.75 2.55
CA SER A 359 -0.51 -11.62 3.40
C SER A 359 -0.89 -11.54 4.89
N ALA A 360 -1.87 -10.70 5.25
CA ALA A 360 -2.37 -10.62 6.61
C ALA A 360 -3.03 -11.93 7.08
N ILE A 361 -3.77 -12.62 6.22
CA ILE A 361 -4.34 -13.94 6.55
C ILE A 361 -3.23 -14.94 6.86
N ASN A 362 -2.20 -15.03 6.00
CA ASN A 362 -1.06 -15.93 6.23
C ASN A 362 -0.29 -15.56 7.50
N ASN A 363 -0.18 -14.30 7.84
CA ASN A 363 0.52 -13.78 9.02
C ASN A 363 -0.41 -13.60 10.24
N ASP A 364 -1.30 -14.57 10.48
CA ASP A 364 -2.18 -14.67 11.67
C ASP A 364 -3.03 -13.43 11.94
N GLY A 365 -3.43 -12.73 10.89
CA GLY A 365 -4.28 -11.54 10.92
C GLY A 365 -3.52 -10.22 11.00
N VAL A 366 -2.20 -10.24 11.12
CA VAL A 366 -1.34 -9.06 11.22
C VAL A 366 -0.84 -8.66 9.84
N LEU A 367 -1.12 -7.43 9.43
CA LEU A 367 -0.56 -6.83 8.22
C LEU A 367 0.77 -6.14 8.57
N MET A 368 1.83 -6.54 7.88
CA MET A 368 3.09 -5.79 7.87
C MET A 368 3.00 -4.67 6.83
N LYS A 369 3.60 -3.51 7.13
CA LYS A 369 3.70 -2.40 6.16
C LYS A 369 4.54 -2.85 4.95
N PRO A 370 3.98 -2.84 3.74
CA PRO A 370 4.73 -3.27 2.57
C PRO A 370 5.80 -2.26 2.19
N TYR A 371 7.00 -2.75 1.88
CA TYR A 371 8.12 -1.93 1.46
C TYR A 371 8.96 -2.59 0.36
N VAL A 372 9.63 -1.75 -0.45
CA VAL A 372 10.44 -2.19 -1.59
C VAL A 372 11.89 -1.72 -1.49
N LEU A 373 12.19 -0.73 -0.65
CA LEU A 373 13.54 -0.27 -0.39
C LEU A 373 14.10 -1.07 0.80
N ASP A 374 15.19 -1.82 0.60
CA ASP A 374 15.83 -2.58 1.66
C ASP A 374 16.84 -1.71 2.41
N ARG A 375 17.73 -1.02 1.69
CA ARG A 375 18.72 -0.13 2.27
C ARG A 375 19.28 0.87 1.27
N VAL A 376 19.91 1.90 1.79
CA VAL A 376 20.70 2.88 1.05
C VAL A 376 22.17 2.70 1.42
N GLU A 377 23.03 2.65 0.42
CA GLU A 377 24.48 2.56 0.55
C GLU A 377 25.13 3.76 -0.15
N SER A 378 26.18 4.31 0.43
CA SER A 378 27.03 5.24 -0.31
C SER A 378 27.71 4.53 -1.51
N SER A 379 28.30 5.29 -2.42
CA SER A 379 28.93 4.74 -3.61
C SER A 379 30.07 3.74 -3.33
N ASP A 380 30.68 3.80 -2.15
CA ASP A 380 31.72 2.87 -1.68
C ASP A 380 31.15 1.62 -0.96
N GLY A 381 29.82 1.50 -0.85
CA GLY A 381 29.13 0.39 -0.21
C GLY A 381 28.93 0.56 1.30
N THR A 382 29.26 1.72 1.88
CA THR A 382 29.00 1.97 3.30
C THR A 382 27.48 2.16 3.52
N LEU A 383 26.92 1.44 4.51
CA LEU A 383 25.51 1.54 4.87
C LEU A 383 25.16 2.96 5.34
N VAL A 384 24.20 3.59 4.69
CA VAL A 384 23.66 4.93 5.01
C VAL A 384 22.36 4.81 5.78
N GLU A 385 21.46 3.94 5.34
CA GLU A 385 20.13 3.75 5.90
C GLU A 385 19.67 2.30 5.69
N GLN A 386 18.98 1.73 6.67
CA GLN A 386 18.38 0.39 6.60
C GLN A 386 16.88 0.52 6.87
N TYR A 387 16.06 -0.09 6.02
CA TYR A 387 14.62 -0.21 6.24
C TYR A 387 14.31 -1.52 6.94
N GLU A 388 13.60 -1.46 8.03
CA GLU A 388 13.26 -2.60 8.85
C GLU A 388 11.77 -2.96 8.71
N PRO A 389 11.38 -4.23 8.87
CA PRO A 389 9.98 -4.62 8.91
C PRO A 389 9.19 -3.86 9.98
N GLU A 390 8.04 -3.31 9.60
CA GLU A 390 7.14 -2.54 10.45
C GLU A 390 5.75 -3.16 10.43
N GLU A 391 5.16 -3.40 11.59
CA GLU A 391 3.77 -3.81 11.69
C GLU A 391 2.85 -2.61 11.39
N TYR A 392 1.96 -2.77 10.40
CA TYR A 392 0.93 -1.78 10.15
C TYR A 392 -0.23 -1.90 11.15
N GLY A 393 -0.67 -3.13 11.43
CA GLY A 393 -1.73 -3.41 12.39
C GLY A 393 -2.49 -4.71 12.16
N THR A 394 -3.38 -5.02 13.09
CA THR A 394 -4.18 -6.25 13.07
C THR A 394 -5.48 -6.04 12.30
N LEU A 395 -5.62 -6.72 11.16
CA LEU A 395 -6.83 -6.66 10.33
C LEU A 395 -7.92 -7.61 10.82
N MET A 396 -7.55 -8.80 11.31
CA MET A 396 -8.44 -9.82 11.84
C MET A 396 -7.78 -10.55 13.01
N THR A 397 -8.55 -11.28 13.80
CA THR A 397 -8.01 -12.09 14.89
C THR A 397 -7.27 -13.32 14.34
N THR A 398 -6.39 -13.91 15.17
CA THR A 398 -5.69 -15.15 14.82
C THR A 398 -6.66 -16.31 14.55
N ASP A 399 -7.74 -16.40 15.30
CA ASP A 399 -8.76 -17.44 15.10
C ASP A 399 -9.49 -17.26 13.76
N GLU A 400 -9.87 -16.03 13.40
CA GLU A 400 -10.46 -15.71 12.11
C GLU A 400 -9.49 -16.02 10.95
N ALA A 401 -8.22 -15.65 11.10
CA ALA A 401 -7.19 -15.97 10.11
C ALA A 401 -7.01 -17.50 9.98
N ALA A 402 -7.03 -18.26 11.08
CA ALA A 402 -6.93 -19.71 11.06
C ALA A 402 -8.09 -20.37 10.31
N ILE A 403 -9.33 -19.88 10.50
CA ILE A 403 -10.50 -20.36 9.77
C ILE A 403 -10.34 -20.09 8.27
N LEU A 404 -9.93 -18.88 7.89
CA LEU A 404 -9.71 -18.52 6.49
C LEU A 404 -8.58 -19.36 5.87
N LYS A 405 -7.48 -19.61 6.60
CA LYS A 405 -6.39 -20.50 6.16
C LYS A 405 -6.91 -21.90 5.87
N ASP A 406 -7.69 -22.49 6.77
CA ASP A 406 -8.31 -23.81 6.54
C ASP A 406 -9.21 -23.83 5.29
N TYR A 407 -10.03 -22.78 5.11
CA TYR A 407 -10.90 -22.70 3.95
C TYR A 407 -10.12 -22.51 2.63
N MET A 408 -9.07 -21.69 2.64
CA MET A 408 -8.20 -21.45 1.49
C MET A 408 -7.38 -22.69 1.14
N ASN A 409 -6.94 -23.46 2.13
CA ASN A 409 -6.32 -24.78 1.94
C ASN A 409 -7.30 -25.74 1.27
N TYR A 410 -8.54 -25.79 1.74
CA TYR A 410 -9.56 -26.67 1.19
C TYR A 410 -9.92 -26.34 -0.28
N VAL A 411 -9.75 -25.09 -0.72
CA VAL A 411 -9.83 -24.69 -2.14
C VAL A 411 -8.79 -25.42 -2.98
N VAL A 412 -7.56 -25.57 -2.45
CA VAL A 412 -6.46 -26.27 -3.16
C VAL A 412 -6.62 -27.77 -3.08
N GLU A 413 -7.02 -28.32 -1.93
CA GLU A 413 -7.21 -29.77 -1.77
C GLU A 413 -8.32 -30.34 -2.66
N THR A 414 -9.48 -29.70 -2.67
CA THR A 414 -10.70 -30.28 -3.26
C THR A 414 -11.43 -29.38 -4.24
N GLY A 415 -11.14 -28.06 -4.19
CA GLY A 415 -11.91 -27.02 -4.88
C GLY A 415 -11.29 -26.56 -6.19
N THR A 416 -11.51 -25.26 -6.47
CA THR A 416 -11.13 -24.62 -7.73
C THR A 416 -9.63 -24.36 -7.88
N GLY A 417 -8.83 -24.49 -6.79
CA GLY A 417 -7.38 -24.35 -6.78
C GLY A 417 -6.58 -25.63 -6.95
N LYS A 418 -7.23 -26.77 -7.25
CA LYS A 418 -6.64 -28.11 -7.23
C LYS A 418 -5.35 -28.30 -8.05
N LYS A 419 -5.08 -27.45 -9.05
CA LYS A 419 -3.82 -27.49 -9.81
C LYS A 419 -2.58 -27.17 -8.95
N LEU A 420 -2.77 -26.57 -7.77
CA LEU A 420 -1.70 -26.30 -6.77
C LEU A 420 -1.50 -27.47 -5.78
N SER A 421 -2.31 -28.49 -5.82
CA SER A 421 -2.21 -29.64 -4.90
C SER A 421 -1.01 -30.54 -5.22
N GLY A 422 -0.41 -31.15 -4.20
CA GLY A 422 0.64 -32.16 -4.33
C GLY A 422 2.02 -31.63 -4.72
N GLN A 423 2.30 -30.36 -4.41
CA GLN A 423 3.61 -29.74 -4.62
C GLN A 423 4.56 -30.05 -3.44
N SER A 424 5.83 -29.60 -3.54
CA SER A 424 6.83 -29.67 -2.47
C SER A 424 6.60 -28.66 -1.35
N TYR A 425 5.58 -27.82 -1.49
CA TYR A 425 5.12 -26.79 -0.56
C TYR A 425 3.61 -26.90 -0.38
N GLU A 426 3.09 -26.35 0.70
CA GLU A 426 1.67 -26.25 0.97
C GLU A 426 1.15 -24.94 0.38
N ALA A 427 0.17 -24.99 -0.55
CA ALA A 427 -0.45 -23.83 -1.12
C ALA A 427 -1.89 -23.67 -0.63
N ALA A 428 -2.30 -22.44 -0.41
CA ALA A 428 -3.66 -22.08 -0.06
C ALA A 428 -4.09 -20.83 -0.85
N GLY A 429 -5.39 -20.71 -1.16
CA GLY A 429 -5.82 -19.54 -1.90
C GLY A 429 -7.28 -19.56 -2.32
N LYS A 430 -7.66 -18.53 -3.08
CA LYS A 430 -8.99 -18.38 -3.64
C LYS A 430 -8.90 -17.95 -5.08
N THR A 431 -9.60 -18.68 -5.96
CA THR A 431 -9.77 -18.32 -7.35
C THR A 431 -10.91 -17.33 -7.53
N GLY A 432 -10.81 -16.50 -8.56
CA GLY A 432 -11.87 -15.60 -8.99
C GLY A 432 -12.03 -15.60 -10.49
N SER A 433 -13.26 -15.41 -10.93
CA SER A 433 -13.62 -15.08 -12.31
C SER A 433 -14.54 -13.87 -12.20
N ALA A 434 -14.04 -12.71 -12.58
CA ALA A 434 -14.74 -11.45 -12.39
C ALA A 434 -15.27 -10.94 -13.74
N GLU A 435 -16.59 -10.93 -13.90
CA GLU A 435 -17.23 -10.44 -15.12
C GLU A 435 -17.06 -8.91 -15.23
N TYR A 436 -16.64 -8.42 -16.39
CA TYR A 436 -16.51 -6.99 -16.70
C TYR A 436 -17.50 -6.51 -17.76
N SER A 437 -18.19 -7.43 -18.43
CA SER A 437 -19.27 -7.16 -19.38
C SER A 437 -20.20 -8.36 -19.51
N THR A 438 -21.32 -8.19 -20.20
CA THR A 438 -22.27 -9.29 -20.50
C THR A 438 -21.77 -10.15 -21.65
N GLY A 439 -21.29 -11.37 -21.38
CA GLY A 439 -20.84 -12.34 -22.38
C GLY A 439 -20.04 -13.48 -21.76
N ALA A 440 -20.06 -14.66 -22.37
CA ALA A 440 -19.49 -15.89 -21.83
C ALA A 440 -17.96 -15.84 -21.64
N ASP A 441 -17.26 -14.98 -22.42
CA ASP A 441 -15.79 -14.84 -22.40
C ASP A 441 -15.32 -13.49 -21.82
N SER A 442 -16.15 -12.84 -20.98
CA SER A 442 -15.93 -11.48 -20.50
C SER A 442 -15.54 -11.42 -19.04
N SER A 443 -14.64 -12.28 -18.59
CA SER A 443 -14.17 -12.26 -17.21
C SER A 443 -12.66 -12.12 -17.08
N HIS A 444 -12.24 -11.41 -16.01
CA HIS A 444 -10.87 -11.41 -15.54
C HIS A 444 -10.60 -12.67 -14.72
N SER A 445 -9.43 -13.27 -14.94
CA SER A 445 -8.97 -14.43 -14.19
C SER A 445 -8.19 -13.99 -12.96
N TRP A 446 -8.60 -14.43 -11.77
CA TRP A 446 -7.97 -14.12 -10.51
C TRP A 446 -7.49 -15.35 -9.75
N PHE A 447 -6.36 -15.19 -9.08
CA PHE A 447 -5.95 -16.04 -7.97
C PHE A 447 -5.29 -15.16 -6.89
N VAL A 448 -5.67 -15.37 -5.64
CA VAL A 448 -5.03 -14.77 -4.47
C VAL A 448 -4.76 -15.87 -3.46
N GLY A 449 -3.58 -15.88 -2.88
CA GLY A 449 -3.21 -16.97 -1.98
C GLY A 449 -1.78 -16.85 -1.48
N TYR A 450 -1.30 -17.89 -0.84
CA TYR A 450 0.05 -17.98 -0.30
C TYR A 450 0.56 -19.41 -0.40
N ALA A 451 1.85 -19.57 -0.20
CA ALA A 451 2.48 -20.88 -0.07
C ALA A 451 3.44 -20.90 1.12
N HIS A 452 3.57 -22.07 1.73
CA HIS A 452 4.34 -22.35 2.92
C HIS A 452 5.25 -23.56 2.74
N ARG A 453 6.46 -23.48 3.29
CA ARG A 453 7.37 -24.59 3.49
C ARG A 453 8.27 -24.30 4.70
N ASP A 454 8.47 -25.27 5.60
CA ASP A 454 9.16 -25.09 6.89
C ASP A 454 10.59 -24.51 6.78
N ASP A 455 11.28 -24.74 5.66
CA ASP A 455 12.68 -24.37 5.44
C ASP A 455 12.88 -23.04 4.72
N LYS A 456 11.81 -22.35 4.34
CA LYS A 456 11.85 -21.07 3.60
C LYS A 456 10.70 -20.17 4.03
N SER A 457 10.89 -18.84 3.98
CA SER A 457 9.82 -17.87 4.27
C SER A 457 8.60 -18.12 3.42
N ASP A 458 7.42 -17.84 3.98
CA ASP A 458 6.17 -17.87 3.24
C ASP A 458 6.12 -16.74 2.22
N ILE A 459 5.43 -16.97 1.11
CA ILE A 459 5.10 -15.92 0.14
C ILE A 459 3.61 -15.86 -0.13
N ALA A 460 3.08 -14.64 -0.16
CA ALA A 460 1.72 -14.32 -0.57
C ALA A 460 1.73 -13.77 -2.00
N ILE A 461 0.71 -14.15 -2.79
CA ILE A 461 0.59 -13.76 -4.20
C ILE A 461 -0.81 -13.26 -4.54
N ALA A 462 -0.88 -12.26 -5.40
CA ALA A 462 -2.10 -11.92 -6.13
C ALA A 462 -1.79 -11.90 -7.64
N VAL A 463 -2.58 -12.61 -8.41
CA VAL A 463 -2.50 -12.70 -9.87
C VAL A 463 -3.83 -12.26 -10.48
N ILE A 464 -3.77 -11.33 -11.42
CA ILE A 464 -4.87 -11.00 -12.31
C ILE A 464 -4.44 -11.14 -13.76
N VAL A 465 -5.29 -11.77 -14.57
CA VAL A 465 -5.14 -11.81 -16.02
C VAL A 465 -6.40 -11.22 -16.65
N GLU A 466 -6.25 -10.09 -17.34
CA GLU A 466 -7.37 -9.39 -17.93
C GLU A 466 -7.99 -10.21 -19.07
N LYS A 467 -9.34 -10.30 -19.06
CA LYS A 467 -10.12 -10.91 -20.17
C LYS A 467 -9.70 -12.33 -20.54
N ALA A 468 -9.17 -13.09 -19.57
CA ALA A 468 -8.68 -14.45 -19.83
C ALA A 468 -9.69 -15.55 -19.47
N GLY A 469 -10.75 -15.22 -18.71
CA GLY A 469 -11.76 -16.21 -18.31
C GLY A 469 -11.58 -16.71 -16.89
N VAL A 470 -11.52 -18.03 -16.70
CA VAL A 470 -11.63 -18.68 -15.39
C VAL A 470 -10.32 -18.65 -14.61
N GLY A 471 -10.36 -18.31 -13.31
CA GLY A 471 -9.20 -18.23 -12.43
C GLY A 471 -8.38 -19.53 -12.35
N SER A 472 -9.05 -20.68 -12.33
CA SER A 472 -8.40 -22.00 -12.28
C SER A 472 -7.62 -22.36 -13.55
N GLU A 473 -7.89 -21.69 -14.69
CA GLU A 473 -7.26 -22.03 -15.97
C GLU A 473 -6.07 -21.12 -16.31
N TYR A 474 -6.06 -19.88 -15.85
CA TYR A 474 -5.03 -18.90 -16.17
C TYR A 474 -4.26 -18.42 -14.94
N ALA A 475 -4.92 -17.82 -13.94
CA ALA A 475 -4.23 -17.24 -12.79
C ALA A 475 -3.60 -18.30 -11.86
N VAL A 476 -4.24 -19.46 -11.67
CA VAL A 476 -3.69 -20.57 -10.84
C VAL A 476 -2.40 -21.16 -11.43
N PRO A 477 -2.31 -21.50 -12.74
CA PRO A 477 -1.06 -21.94 -13.33
C PRO A 477 0.08 -20.93 -13.20
N ILE A 478 -0.21 -19.64 -13.41
CA ILE A 478 0.77 -18.56 -13.25
C ILE A 478 1.27 -18.50 -11.80
N ALA A 479 0.36 -18.53 -10.82
CA ALA A 479 0.75 -18.57 -9.41
C ALA A 479 1.60 -19.80 -9.07
N LYS A 480 1.27 -20.96 -9.68
CA LYS A 480 2.06 -22.18 -9.51
C LYS A 480 3.50 -22.02 -10.02
N GLU A 481 3.70 -21.45 -11.19
CA GLU A 481 5.04 -21.20 -11.74
C GLU A 481 5.87 -20.31 -10.82
N VAL A 482 5.27 -19.27 -10.21
CA VAL A 482 5.95 -18.39 -9.26
C VAL A 482 6.28 -19.11 -7.95
N PHE A 483 5.35 -19.92 -7.41
CA PHE A 483 5.62 -20.73 -6.21
C PHE A 483 6.68 -21.80 -6.48
N ASP A 484 6.62 -22.45 -7.64
CA ASP A 484 7.62 -23.46 -8.04
C ASP A 484 9.01 -22.83 -8.14
N ALA A 485 9.15 -21.65 -8.74
CA ALA A 485 10.41 -20.94 -8.81
C ALA A 485 10.96 -20.59 -7.43
N TYR A 486 10.11 -20.15 -6.51
CA TYR A 486 10.55 -19.76 -5.18
C TYR A 486 10.99 -20.97 -4.33
N TYR A 487 10.25 -22.10 -4.37
CA TYR A 487 10.49 -23.21 -3.47
C TYR A 487 11.37 -24.34 -4.06
N ASN A 488 11.63 -24.35 -5.38
CA ASN A 488 12.44 -25.40 -6.02
C ASN A 488 13.83 -24.90 -6.45
N GLU A 489 14.20 -23.66 -6.08
CA GLU A 489 15.57 -23.15 -6.22
C GLU A 489 16.56 -23.73 -5.19
#